data_66c4a93b2edaa2314f6c691f2ce54a14
#
_entry.id   66c4a93b2edaa2314f6c691f2ce54a14
#
_cell.length_a   1.000
_cell.length_b   1.000
_cell.length_c   1.000
_cell.angle_alpha   90.00
_cell.angle_beta   90.00
_cell.angle_gamma   90.00
#
_symmetry.space_group_name_H-M   'P 1'
#
loop_
_entity.id
_entity.type
_entity.pdbx_description
1 polymer ?
#
loop_
_entity_poly.entity_id
_entity_poly.type
_entity_poly.pdbx_seq_one_letter_code
_entity_poly.pdbx_strand_id
1 'polypeptide(L)'
;MRYPILICLLFIGIFSSCKNKLLIKAGITKGEINEKLIDTSGRTVEKRIACPTSFSRIPAPVGSFTAYLRALPLKPSDEDVLLFDGRSKRVFVHCGVIDMPIRNKDLQQCADSGMRLYAEYLYVKKQYNKISFNFTNGQACAYVNYAEGKRIQFNGNTATWVQKVNEDYGYDTFQDYLDLVYTYAGSFSLSEELKKVAIDSIQPGDLFIHPGFPGHVVIVMDVCKNASTGKRLFLLAQGFTPAQEIEILINMDEGKINPWYSIQYDVIATPQFNFTSDELYRWE
;
A
#
# COMPACT_ATOMS: atom_id res chain seq x y z
N MET A 1 -25.22 -27.75 -62.58
CA MET A 1 -24.28 -28.03 -61.51
C MET A 1 -23.68 -26.70 -61.08
N ARG A 2 -24.09 -26.21 -59.90
CA ARG A 2 -23.62 -24.94 -59.34
C ARG A 2 -22.77 -25.27 -58.09
N TYR A 3 -21.53 -24.86 -58.08
CA TYR A 3 -20.64 -24.95 -56.90
C TYR A 3 -20.80 -23.68 -56.07
N PRO A 4 -20.97 -23.74 -54.73
CA PRO A 4 -20.96 -22.58 -53.90
C PRO A 4 -19.54 -22.14 -53.55
N ILE A 5 -19.31 -20.87 -53.64
CA ILE A 5 -18.11 -20.15 -53.26
C ILE A 5 -17.96 -20.18 -51.74
N LEU A 6 -16.86 -20.72 -51.27
CA LEU A 6 -16.47 -20.73 -49.87
C LEU A 6 -15.86 -19.38 -49.49
N ILE A 7 -16.57 -18.56 -48.76
CA ILE A 7 -16.06 -17.30 -48.21
C ILE A 7 -15.25 -17.62 -46.95
N CYS A 8 -13.93 -17.48 -47.07
CA CYS A 8 -13.00 -17.52 -45.94
C CYS A 8 -13.10 -16.21 -45.18
N LEU A 9 -13.84 -16.21 -44.08
CA LEU A 9 -13.84 -15.11 -43.09
C LEU A 9 -12.57 -15.20 -42.25
N LEU A 10 -11.65 -14.29 -42.51
CA LEU A 10 -10.50 -14.01 -41.63
C LEU A 10 -10.99 -13.56 -40.28
N PHE A 11 -10.79 -14.39 -39.27
CA PHE A 11 -10.86 -13.99 -37.90
C PHE A 11 -9.63 -13.13 -37.54
N ILE A 12 -9.78 -11.82 -37.65
CA ILE A 12 -8.83 -10.85 -37.05
C ILE A 12 -9.10 -10.85 -35.55
N GLY A 13 -8.11 -11.29 -34.83
CA GLY A 13 -8.15 -11.61 -33.44
C GLY A 13 -8.54 -10.46 -32.53
N ILE A 14 -9.42 -10.78 -31.62
CA ILE A 14 -9.81 -9.98 -30.48
C ILE A 14 -8.83 -10.26 -29.33
N PHE A 15 -7.69 -9.56 -29.31
CA PHE A 15 -6.79 -9.50 -28.16
C PHE A 15 -7.13 -8.31 -27.23
N SER A 16 -8.40 -7.93 -27.12
CA SER A 16 -8.83 -6.84 -26.26
C SER A 16 -9.72 -7.27 -25.08
N SER A 17 -9.87 -8.58 -24.82
CA SER A 17 -11.00 -9.07 -24.01
C SER A 17 -10.72 -9.25 -22.50
N CYS A 18 -9.46 -9.35 -22.03
CA CYS A 18 -9.22 -9.59 -20.59
C CYS A 18 -9.33 -8.34 -19.71
N LYS A 19 -8.81 -7.20 -20.18
CA LYS A 19 -8.86 -5.95 -19.38
C LYS A 19 -10.30 -5.44 -19.13
N ASN A 20 -11.20 -5.58 -20.12
CA ASN A 20 -12.57 -5.14 -19.98
C ASN A 20 -13.42 -6.00 -19.00
N LYS A 21 -13.10 -7.28 -18.82
CA LYS A 21 -13.84 -8.14 -17.89
C LYS A 21 -13.59 -7.81 -16.42
N LEU A 22 -12.38 -7.35 -16.07
CA LEU A 22 -12.04 -6.99 -14.69
C LEU A 22 -12.71 -5.68 -14.24
N LEU A 23 -12.69 -4.65 -15.08
CA LEU A 23 -13.31 -3.36 -14.78
C LEU A 23 -14.85 -3.46 -14.67
N ILE A 24 -15.49 -4.29 -15.49
CA ILE A 24 -16.93 -4.53 -15.44
C ILE A 24 -17.36 -5.25 -14.14
N LYS A 25 -16.50 -6.12 -13.57
CA LYS A 25 -16.80 -6.82 -12.31
C LYS A 25 -16.87 -5.89 -11.09
N ALA A 26 -16.21 -4.75 -11.13
CA ALA A 26 -16.18 -3.77 -10.03
C ALA A 26 -17.24 -2.65 -10.18
N GLY A 27 -18.02 -2.63 -11.25
CA GLY A 27 -18.90 -1.50 -11.58
C GLY A 27 -18.13 -0.25 -12.05
N ILE A 28 -16.81 -0.37 -12.28
CA ILE A 28 -15.96 0.71 -12.76
C ILE A 28 -16.06 0.77 -14.29
N THR A 29 -16.46 1.88 -14.82
CA THR A 29 -16.56 2.09 -16.27
C THR A 29 -15.19 2.40 -16.87
N LYS A 30 -14.99 2.06 -18.15
CA LYS A 30 -13.72 2.21 -18.88
C LYS A 30 -13.16 3.66 -18.89
N GLY A 31 -13.97 4.67 -18.52
CA GLY A 31 -13.57 6.07 -18.46
C GLY A 31 -12.96 6.52 -17.14
N GLU A 32 -12.95 5.68 -16.11
CA GLU A 32 -12.55 6.05 -14.75
C GLU A 32 -11.04 5.97 -14.51
N ILE A 33 -10.31 5.13 -15.24
CA ILE A 33 -8.84 5.07 -15.18
C ILE A 33 -8.25 5.79 -16.40
N ASN A 34 -7.31 6.71 -16.16
CA ASN A 34 -6.55 7.29 -17.23
C ASN A 34 -5.48 6.31 -17.72
N GLU A 35 -5.82 5.51 -18.72
CA GLU A 35 -4.95 4.47 -19.28
C GLU A 35 -3.59 5.01 -19.77
N LYS A 36 -3.48 6.31 -20.07
CA LYS A 36 -2.21 6.96 -20.47
C LYS A 36 -1.22 7.07 -19.30
N LEU A 37 -1.70 6.96 -18.06
CA LEU A 37 -0.86 7.02 -16.86
C LEU A 37 -0.42 5.62 -16.39
N ILE A 38 -0.90 4.55 -17.01
CA ILE A 38 -0.59 3.18 -16.59
C ILE A 38 0.17 2.44 -17.69
N ASP A 39 1.43 2.15 -17.43
CA ASP A 39 2.24 1.22 -18.22
C ASP A 39 2.12 -0.19 -17.65
N THR A 40 1.32 -1.02 -18.28
CA THR A 40 1.07 -2.40 -17.83
C THR A 40 2.31 -3.30 -17.88
N SER A 41 3.36 -2.91 -18.60
CA SER A 41 4.65 -3.61 -18.65
C SER A 41 5.59 -3.19 -17.51
N GLY A 42 5.36 -2.03 -16.89
CA GLY A 42 6.14 -1.53 -15.76
C GLY A 42 6.08 -2.47 -14.56
N ARG A 43 7.23 -2.81 -13.99
CA ARG A 43 7.37 -3.79 -12.89
C ARG A 43 7.67 -3.14 -11.54
N THR A 44 7.65 -1.84 -11.43
CA THR A 44 7.78 -1.09 -10.17
C THR A 44 6.72 -0.01 -10.10
N VAL A 45 6.48 0.52 -8.92
CA VAL A 45 5.53 1.63 -8.71
C VAL A 45 5.83 2.79 -9.67
N GLU A 46 7.09 3.22 -9.72
CA GLU A 46 7.51 4.33 -10.58
C GLU A 46 7.35 4.04 -12.08
N LYS A 47 7.66 2.82 -12.52
CA LYS A 47 7.58 2.44 -13.93
C LYS A 47 6.15 2.13 -14.38
N ARG A 48 5.31 1.63 -13.48
CA ARG A 48 3.92 1.32 -13.77
C ARG A 48 3.05 2.56 -13.91
N ILE A 49 3.27 3.59 -13.07
CA ILE A 49 2.34 4.70 -12.93
C ILE A 49 3.07 6.00 -13.29
N ALA A 50 2.72 6.63 -14.41
CA ALA A 50 3.28 7.90 -14.84
C ALA A 50 2.64 9.09 -14.11
N CYS A 51 3.35 10.22 -14.03
CA CYS A 51 2.75 11.49 -13.59
C CYS A 51 1.81 12.04 -14.67
N PRO A 52 0.71 12.72 -14.29
CA PRO A 52 -0.11 13.48 -15.23
C PRO A 52 0.70 14.58 -15.92
N THR A 53 0.25 15.01 -17.10
CA THR A 53 0.87 16.12 -17.84
C THR A 53 1.02 17.35 -16.95
N SER A 54 2.17 18.04 -17.05
CA SER A 54 2.55 19.20 -16.23
C SER A 54 2.88 18.92 -14.77
N PHE A 55 2.92 17.66 -14.36
CA PHE A 55 3.39 17.25 -13.04
C PHE A 55 4.71 16.48 -13.14
N SER A 56 5.55 16.64 -12.15
CA SER A 56 6.79 15.88 -12.00
C SER A 56 6.90 15.33 -10.59
N ARG A 57 7.49 14.14 -10.45
CA ARG A 57 7.76 13.56 -9.13
C ARG A 57 8.63 14.49 -8.29
N ILE A 58 8.30 14.59 -7.00
CA ILE A 58 9.21 15.27 -6.06
C ILE A 58 10.53 14.49 -5.95
N PRO A 59 11.66 15.17 -5.60
CA PRO A 59 12.94 14.49 -5.45
C PRO A 59 12.89 13.29 -4.50
N ALA A 60 13.63 12.23 -4.85
CA ALA A 60 13.82 11.04 -4.02
C ALA A 60 15.33 10.81 -3.84
N PRO A 61 15.94 11.26 -2.74
CA PRO A 61 17.34 10.97 -2.46
C PRO A 61 17.63 9.46 -2.49
N VAL A 62 18.79 9.09 -3.01
CA VAL A 62 19.21 7.68 -3.06
C VAL A 62 19.18 7.07 -1.66
N GLY A 63 18.56 5.91 -1.55
CA GLY A 63 18.42 5.19 -0.28
C GLY A 63 17.39 5.79 0.69
N SER A 64 16.60 6.80 0.29
CA SER A 64 15.46 7.30 1.07
C SER A 64 14.28 6.34 1.04
N PHE A 65 13.36 6.49 1.98
CA PHE A 65 12.10 5.73 1.98
C PHE A 65 11.27 6.00 0.73
N THR A 66 11.26 7.25 0.23
CA THR A 66 10.64 7.61 -1.06
C THR A 66 11.21 6.78 -2.22
N ALA A 67 12.54 6.67 -2.32
CA ALA A 67 13.19 5.88 -3.38
C ALA A 67 12.85 4.38 -3.24
N TYR A 68 12.79 3.87 -2.02
CA TYR A 68 12.38 2.49 -1.73
C TYR A 68 10.94 2.23 -2.19
N LEU A 69 9.98 3.08 -1.82
CA LEU A 69 8.56 2.91 -2.19
C LEU A 69 8.37 2.92 -3.72
N ARG A 70 9.06 3.81 -4.44
CA ARG A 70 9.02 3.89 -5.91
C ARG A 70 9.59 2.65 -6.59
N ALA A 71 10.60 2.04 -5.98
CA ALA A 71 11.28 0.85 -6.50
C ALA A 71 10.57 -0.46 -6.14
N LEU A 72 9.55 -0.45 -5.29
CA LEU A 72 8.81 -1.66 -4.92
C LEU A 72 8.33 -2.41 -6.15
N PRO A 73 8.59 -3.73 -6.21
CA PRO A 73 8.12 -4.55 -7.33
C PRO A 73 6.60 -4.65 -7.33
N LEU A 74 6.03 -4.71 -8.53
CA LEU A 74 4.61 -4.94 -8.75
C LEU A 74 4.39 -6.26 -9.45
N LYS A 75 3.37 -6.98 -9.05
CA LYS A 75 2.84 -8.14 -9.76
C LYS A 75 2.46 -7.78 -11.21
N PRO A 76 2.33 -8.75 -12.13
CA PRO A 76 1.67 -8.55 -13.42
C PRO A 76 0.38 -7.76 -13.30
N SER A 77 0.07 -6.91 -14.30
CA SER A 77 -1.04 -5.96 -14.22
C SER A 77 -2.43 -6.59 -14.24
N ASP A 78 -2.52 -7.85 -14.54
CA ASP A 78 -3.74 -8.67 -14.63
C ASP A 78 -3.93 -9.61 -13.42
N GLU A 79 -2.99 -9.58 -12.46
CA GLU A 79 -3.12 -10.39 -11.25
C GLU A 79 -4.04 -9.74 -10.22
N ASP A 80 -4.80 -10.59 -9.54
CA ASP A 80 -5.68 -10.21 -8.45
C ASP A 80 -4.90 -9.94 -7.16
N VAL A 81 -5.51 -9.16 -6.27
CA VAL A 81 -5.10 -9.07 -4.86
C VAL A 81 -5.49 -10.36 -4.16
N LEU A 82 -4.53 -11.03 -3.53
CA LEU A 82 -4.80 -12.24 -2.75
C LEU A 82 -5.01 -11.89 -1.27
N LEU A 83 -5.99 -12.57 -0.67
CA LEU A 83 -6.21 -12.60 0.76
C LEU A 83 -5.20 -13.54 1.43
N PHE A 84 -5.09 -13.46 2.76
CA PHE A 84 -4.17 -14.30 3.56
C PHE A 84 -4.36 -15.82 3.35
N ASP A 85 -5.53 -16.25 2.92
CA ASP A 85 -5.87 -17.65 2.67
C ASP A 85 -5.76 -18.06 1.18
N GLY A 86 -5.19 -17.20 0.35
CA GLY A 86 -4.97 -17.42 -1.09
C GLY A 86 -6.18 -17.16 -1.98
N ARG A 87 -7.32 -16.78 -1.44
CA ARG A 87 -8.49 -16.39 -2.25
C ARG A 87 -8.29 -15.00 -2.86
N SER A 88 -8.78 -14.81 -4.09
CA SER A 88 -8.80 -13.48 -4.70
C SER A 88 -9.78 -12.55 -4.00
N LYS A 89 -9.37 -11.29 -3.81
CA LYS A 89 -10.26 -10.21 -3.35
C LYS A 89 -11.39 -10.00 -4.36
N ARG A 90 -12.61 -9.85 -3.86
CA ARG A 90 -13.79 -9.70 -4.73
C ARG A 90 -14.04 -8.28 -5.23
N VAL A 91 -13.55 -7.29 -4.48
CA VAL A 91 -13.71 -5.86 -4.80
C VAL A 91 -12.46 -5.36 -5.51
N PHE A 92 -12.64 -4.86 -6.72
CA PHE A 92 -11.56 -4.41 -7.57
C PHE A 92 -11.42 -2.88 -7.51
N VAL A 93 -10.42 -2.39 -6.80
CA VAL A 93 -10.21 -0.95 -6.53
C VAL A 93 -8.75 -0.53 -6.70
N HIS A 94 -7.96 -1.30 -7.47
CA HIS A 94 -6.52 -1.09 -7.60
C HIS A 94 -6.05 -0.95 -9.06
N CYS A 95 -4.88 -0.34 -9.23
CA CYS A 95 -4.15 -0.30 -10.51
C CYS A 95 -2.80 -1.03 -10.45
N GLY A 96 -2.45 -1.61 -9.30
CA GLY A 96 -1.26 -2.42 -9.10
C GLY A 96 -1.29 -3.11 -7.74
N VAL A 97 -0.62 -4.25 -7.64
CA VAL A 97 -0.44 -5.03 -6.42
C VAL A 97 1.06 -5.08 -6.13
N ILE A 98 1.46 -4.72 -4.92
CA ILE A 98 2.86 -4.82 -4.49
C ILE A 98 3.23 -6.30 -4.42
N ASP A 99 4.32 -6.67 -5.12
CA ASP A 99 4.85 -8.04 -5.11
C ASP A 99 5.63 -8.29 -3.81
N MET A 100 4.87 -8.39 -2.73
CA MET A 100 5.34 -8.63 -1.38
C MET A 100 4.35 -9.59 -0.70
N PRO A 101 4.59 -10.91 -0.77
CA PRO A 101 3.66 -11.92 -0.25
C PRO A 101 3.34 -11.70 1.23
N ILE A 102 2.09 -11.91 1.59
CA ILE A 102 1.66 -11.94 2.99
C ILE A 102 1.70 -13.36 3.54
N ARG A 103 1.76 -13.49 4.85
CA ARG A 103 1.70 -14.80 5.51
C ARG A 103 0.27 -15.33 5.53
N ASN A 104 0.12 -16.65 5.63
CA ASN A 104 -1.18 -17.32 5.77
C ASN A 104 -1.76 -17.13 7.19
N LYS A 105 -2.00 -15.86 7.56
CA LYS A 105 -2.60 -15.43 8.83
C LYS A 105 -3.41 -14.16 8.58
N ASP A 106 -4.60 -14.07 9.18
CA ASP A 106 -5.43 -12.86 9.12
C ASP A 106 -4.91 -11.78 10.09
N LEU A 107 -3.69 -11.29 9.83
CA LEU A 107 -3.00 -10.32 10.68
C LEU A 107 -2.65 -9.03 9.94
N GLN A 108 -1.95 -9.12 8.80
CA GLN A 108 -1.51 -7.94 8.05
C GLN A 108 -2.68 -7.21 7.39
N GLN A 109 -3.35 -6.33 8.12
CA GLN A 109 -4.48 -5.54 7.66
C GLN A 109 -4.04 -4.13 7.22
N CYS A 110 -4.88 -3.11 7.30
CA CYS A 110 -4.61 -1.78 6.75
C CYS A 110 -3.43 -1.05 7.46
N ALA A 111 -3.47 -0.96 8.78
CA ALA A 111 -2.41 -0.32 9.57
C ALA A 111 -1.09 -1.09 9.46
N ASP A 112 -1.19 -2.42 9.49
CA ASP A 112 -0.05 -3.34 9.44
C ASP A 112 0.70 -3.25 8.11
N SER A 113 0.00 -2.96 7.02
CA SER A 113 0.60 -2.74 5.71
C SER A 113 1.50 -1.50 5.68
N GLY A 114 1.09 -0.41 6.34
CA GLY A 114 1.92 0.78 6.51
C GLY A 114 3.16 0.49 7.37
N MET A 115 2.96 -0.18 8.52
CA MET A 115 4.05 -0.61 9.41
C MET A 115 5.02 -1.55 8.69
N ARG A 116 4.52 -2.51 7.92
CA ARG A 116 5.35 -3.43 7.16
C ARG A 116 6.26 -2.70 6.16
N LEU A 117 5.72 -1.82 5.33
CA LEU A 117 6.51 -1.12 4.32
C LEU A 117 7.66 -0.31 4.95
N TYR A 118 7.40 0.34 6.08
CA TYR A 118 8.43 1.08 6.79
C TYR A 118 9.45 0.14 7.47
N ALA A 119 9.01 -0.93 8.10
CA ALA A 119 9.88 -1.91 8.73
C ALA A 119 10.79 -2.64 7.71
N GLU A 120 10.24 -3.05 6.56
CA GLU A 120 11.01 -3.66 5.46
C GLU A 120 12.11 -2.72 4.94
N TYR A 121 11.77 -1.43 4.75
CA TYR A 121 12.75 -0.42 4.38
C TYR A 121 13.90 -0.34 5.39
N LEU A 122 13.60 -0.27 6.67
CA LEU A 122 14.61 -0.22 7.73
C LEU A 122 15.41 -1.53 7.85
N TYR A 123 14.74 -2.67 7.65
CA TYR A 123 15.37 -3.99 7.67
C TYR A 123 16.41 -4.14 6.55
N VAL A 124 16.05 -3.80 5.31
CA VAL A 124 16.97 -3.81 4.17
C VAL A 124 18.16 -2.87 4.41
N LYS A 125 17.95 -1.75 5.09
CA LYS A 125 19.01 -0.81 5.50
C LYS A 125 19.82 -1.28 6.71
N LYS A 126 19.47 -2.42 7.31
CA LYS A 126 20.07 -2.92 8.56
C LYS A 126 19.97 -1.91 9.73
N GLN A 127 18.97 -1.06 9.69
CA GLN A 127 18.67 -0.10 10.75
C GLN A 127 17.73 -0.71 11.81
N TYR A 128 18.09 -1.87 12.29
CA TYR A 128 17.27 -2.71 13.17
C TYR A 128 16.84 -1.99 14.46
N ASN A 129 17.70 -1.11 14.99
CA ASN A 129 17.43 -0.31 16.17
C ASN A 129 16.35 0.76 15.97
N LYS A 130 15.97 1.05 14.73
CA LYS A 130 14.87 1.96 14.39
C LYS A 130 13.55 1.26 14.14
N ILE A 131 13.54 -0.07 14.05
CA ILE A 131 12.32 -0.85 13.87
C ILE A 131 11.68 -1.01 15.24
N SER A 132 10.65 -0.21 15.50
CA SER A 132 9.86 -0.27 16.73
C SER A 132 8.47 0.28 16.45
N PHE A 133 7.45 -0.32 17.04
CA PHE A 133 6.05 0.12 16.96
C PHE A 133 5.41 0.00 18.33
N ASN A 134 4.54 0.93 18.67
CA ASN A 134 3.83 0.88 19.93
C ASN A 134 2.60 -0.03 19.84
N PHE A 135 2.42 -0.86 20.83
CA PHE A 135 1.15 -1.57 21.06
C PHE A 135 0.05 -0.59 21.43
N THR A 136 -1.21 -1.02 21.35
CA THR A 136 -2.38 -0.21 21.72
C THR A 136 -2.33 0.31 23.16
N ASN A 137 -1.59 -0.36 24.06
CA ASN A 137 -1.36 0.10 25.43
C ASN A 137 -0.23 1.12 25.58
N GLY A 138 0.37 1.58 24.47
CA GLY A 138 1.46 2.56 24.43
C GLY A 138 2.85 1.99 24.65
N GLN A 139 2.99 0.68 24.86
CA GLN A 139 4.30 0.07 25.08
C GLN A 139 5.04 -0.18 23.77
N ALA A 140 6.30 0.30 23.69
CA ALA A 140 7.17 0.09 22.54
C ALA A 140 7.57 -1.38 22.36
N CYS A 141 7.41 -1.90 21.15
CA CYS A 141 7.84 -3.20 20.71
C CYS A 141 9.02 -3.07 19.74
N ALA A 142 10.24 -3.02 20.26
CA ALA A 142 11.44 -2.86 19.45
C ALA A 142 11.92 -4.21 18.87
N TYR A 143 12.22 -4.24 17.57
CA TYR A 143 12.70 -5.43 16.88
C TYR A 143 14.01 -5.99 17.46
N VAL A 144 14.94 -5.12 17.87
CA VAL A 144 16.21 -5.58 18.46
C VAL A 144 16.01 -6.49 19.68
N ASN A 145 15.03 -6.21 20.53
CA ASN A 145 14.71 -7.08 21.65
C ASN A 145 14.23 -8.47 21.18
N TYR A 146 13.41 -8.51 20.14
CA TYR A 146 12.91 -9.75 19.57
C TYR A 146 14.03 -10.56 18.90
N ALA A 147 14.86 -9.90 18.10
CA ALA A 147 16.00 -10.49 17.40
C ALA A 147 17.08 -10.99 18.37
N GLU A 148 17.31 -10.32 19.51
CA GLU A 148 18.20 -10.75 20.59
C GLU A 148 17.64 -11.99 21.35
N GLY A 149 16.52 -12.54 20.93
CA GLY A 149 15.93 -13.75 21.48
C GLY A 149 14.99 -13.53 22.66
N LYS A 150 14.65 -12.28 22.98
CA LYS A 150 13.63 -11.98 23.99
C LYS A 150 12.22 -12.16 23.41
N ARG A 151 11.28 -12.50 24.27
CA ARG A 151 9.85 -12.60 23.94
C ARG A 151 9.04 -11.86 24.99
N ILE A 152 7.90 -11.32 24.57
CA ILE A 152 7.02 -10.58 25.47
C ILE A 152 6.23 -11.56 26.33
N GLN A 153 6.18 -11.27 27.63
CA GLN A 153 5.31 -11.91 28.60
C GLN A 153 4.33 -10.86 29.13
N PHE A 154 3.05 -11.08 28.89
CA PHE A 154 2.00 -10.21 29.39
C PHE A 154 1.62 -10.57 30.82
N ASN A 155 1.43 -9.51 31.64
CA ASN A 155 0.83 -9.61 32.98
C ASN A 155 -0.21 -8.49 33.09
N GLY A 156 -1.47 -8.81 32.81
CA GLY A 156 -2.52 -7.83 32.60
C GLY A 156 -2.17 -6.91 31.42
N ASN A 157 -2.19 -5.59 31.63
CA ASN A 157 -1.85 -4.60 30.61
C ASN A 157 -0.34 -4.30 30.50
N THR A 158 0.50 -4.93 31.32
CA THR A 158 1.95 -4.71 31.30
C THR A 158 2.61 -5.83 30.50
N ALA A 159 3.55 -5.46 29.63
CA ALA A 159 4.34 -6.41 28.88
C ALA A 159 5.82 -6.28 29.26
N THR A 160 6.49 -7.41 29.49
CA THR A 160 7.91 -7.48 29.83
C THR A 160 8.67 -8.36 28.84
N TRP A 161 9.91 -7.96 28.52
CA TRP A 161 10.79 -8.75 27.68
C TRP A 161 11.54 -9.78 28.52
N VAL A 162 11.45 -11.06 28.15
CA VAL A 162 12.12 -12.17 28.84
C VAL A 162 12.93 -12.98 27.84
N GLN A 163 14.20 -13.29 28.16
CA GLN A 163 15.05 -14.13 27.32
C GLN A 163 14.45 -15.52 27.16
N LYS A 164 14.27 -15.98 25.92
CA LYS A 164 13.62 -17.27 25.62
C LYS A 164 14.39 -18.13 24.62
N VAL A 165 15.04 -17.51 23.63
CA VAL A 165 15.76 -18.21 22.55
C VAL A 165 17.09 -17.51 22.28
N ASN A 166 17.93 -18.09 21.44
CA ASN A 166 19.15 -17.44 20.97
C ASN A 166 18.86 -16.26 20.06
N GLU A 167 19.85 -15.39 19.89
CA GLU A 167 19.82 -14.28 18.94
C GLU A 167 19.67 -14.77 17.50
N ASP A 168 18.75 -14.13 16.76
CA ASP A 168 18.53 -14.36 15.35
C ASP A 168 17.97 -13.10 14.67
N TYR A 169 18.73 -12.51 13.73
CA TYR A 169 18.36 -11.38 12.90
C TYR A 169 17.87 -11.81 11.50
N GLY A 170 17.60 -13.10 11.30
CA GLY A 170 17.09 -13.63 10.04
C GLY A 170 15.72 -13.09 9.65
N TYR A 171 15.40 -13.21 8.35
CA TYR A 171 14.15 -12.65 7.81
C TYR A 171 12.90 -13.33 8.38
N ASP A 172 12.95 -14.63 8.65
CA ASP A 172 11.83 -15.35 9.27
C ASP A 172 11.55 -14.84 10.69
N THR A 173 12.60 -14.59 11.49
CA THR A 173 12.48 -13.98 12.83
C THR A 173 11.93 -12.55 12.73
N PHE A 174 12.31 -11.78 11.70
CA PHE A 174 11.74 -10.46 11.43
C PHE A 174 10.25 -10.55 11.09
N GLN A 175 9.83 -11.52 10.28
CA GLN A 175 8.41 -11.73 9.97
C GLN A 175 7.60 -12.18 11.20
N ASP A 176 8.18 -13.01 12.08
CA ASP A 176 7.54 -13.39 13.35
C ASP A 176 7.39 -12.19 14.31
N TYR A 177 8.38 -11.29 14.32
CA TYR A 177 8.26 -10.02 15.04
C TYR A 177 7.11 -9.16 14.48
N LEU A 178 6.98 -9.06 13.16
CA LEU A 178 5.89 -8.32 12.54
C LEU A 178 4.52 -8.91 12.87
N ASP A 179 4.37 -10.24 12.89
CA ASP A 179 3.14 -10.90 13.33
C ASP A 179 2.78 -10.52 14.79
N LEU A 180 3.78 -10.41 15.66
CA LEU A 180 3.56 -9.92 17.03
C LEU A 180 3.07 -8.46 17.03
N VAL A 181 3.68 -7.59 16.24
CA VAL A 181 3.26 -6.19 16.11
C VAL A 181 1.82 -6.11 15.62
N TYR A 182 1.47 -6.82 14.53
CA TYR A 182 0.12 -6.82 13.94
C TYR A 182 -0.97 -7.34 14.89
N THR A 183 -0.58 -8.16 15.88
CA THR A 183 -1.52 -8.67 16.88
C THR A 183 -1.93 -7.61 17.91
N TYR A 184 -1.03 -6.64 18.22
CA TYR A 184 -1.22 -5.73 19.36
C TYR A 184 -1.17 -4.24 19.01
N ALA A 185 -0.74 -3.90 17.80
CA ALA A 185 -0.76 -2.53 17.26
C ALA A 185 -1.94 -2.35 16.29
N GLY A 186 -2.20 -1.11 15.86
CA GLY A 186 -3.25 -0.81 14.88
C GLY A 186 -3.34 0.68 14.58
N SER A 187 -4.44 1.11 13.95
CA SER A 187 -4.63 2.53 13.57
C SER A 187 -4.57 3.48 14.77
N PHE A 188 -5.10 3.07 15.91
CA PHE A 188 -5.07 3.88 17.14
C PHE A 188 -3.64 4.06 17.63
N SER A 189 -2.87 2.99 17.83
CA SER A 189 -1.49 3.11 18.31
C SER A 189 -0.60 3.89 17.36
N LEU A 190 -0.79 3.74 16.04
CA LEU A 190 -0.06 4.53 15.05
C LEU A 190 -0.39 6.03 15.13
N SER A 191 -1.65 6.41 15.36
CA SER A 191 -2.01 7.82 15.50
C SER A 191 -1.43 8.48 16.74
N GLU A 192 -1.20 7.70 17.80
CA GLU A 192 -0.55 8.19 19.04
C GLU A 192 0.99 8.25 18.91
N GLU A 193 1.57 7.38 18.06
CA GLU A 193 3.02 7.28 17.88
C GLU A 193 3.55 8.28 16.85
N LEU A 194 2.81 8.50 15.76
CA LEU A 194 3.25 9.27 14.63
C LEU A 194 2.89 10.75 14.76
N LYS A 195 3.68 11.60 14.09
CA LYS A 195 3.47 13.03 14.11
C LYS A 195 2.46 13.47 13.05
N LYS A 196 1.42 14.19 13.44
CA LYS A 196 0.56 14.91 12.50
C LYS A 196 1.34 15.94 11.70
N VAL A 197 1.09 16.01 10.40
CA VAL A 197 1.73 16.96 9.48
C VAL A 197 0.70 17.66 8.61
N ALA A 198 1.02 18.88 8.17
CA ALA A 198 0.14 19.62 7.29
C ALA A 198 0.11 18.98 5.89
N ILE A 199 -1.07 18.93 5.31
CA ILE A 199 -1.32 18.29 4.00
C ILE A 199 -0.47 18.90 2.87
N ASP A 200 -0.15 20.19 2.91
CA ASP A 200 0.73 20.85 1.94
C ASP A 200 2.17 20.33 1.99
N SER A 201 2.54 19.64 3.07
CA SER A 201 3.84 19.01 3.24
C SER A 201 3.89 17.54 2.83
N ILE A 202 2.76 16.97 2.34
CA ILE A 202 2.61 15.55 1.98
C ILE A 202 3.80 15.02 1.17
N GLN A 203 4.31 13.86 1.56
CA GLN A 203 5.42 13.17 0.90
C GLN A 203 5.23 11.65 0.91
N PRO A 204 5.93 10.89 0.05
CA PRO A 204 5.88 9.44 0.09
C PRO A 204 6.33 8.90 1.45
N GLY A 205 5.58 7.94 1.96
CA GLY A 205 5.76 7.35 3.28
C GLY A 205 4.87 7.95 4.36
N ASP A 206 4.23 9.09 4.13
CA ASP A 206 3.18 9.59 5.02
C ASP A 206 1.98 8.63 5.03
N LEU A 207 1.23 8.64 6.12
CA LEU A 207 0.02 7.83 6.30
C LEU A 207 -1.19 8.72 6.53
N PHE A 208 -2.30 8.46 5.83
CA PHE A 208 -3.59 8.91 6.33
C PHE A 208 -4.09 7.87 7.33
N ILE A 209 -4.40 8.33 8.54
CA ILE A 209 -4.84 7.48 9.65
C ILE A 209 -6.14 8.00 10.23
N HIS A 210 -7.21 7.23 10.06
CA HIS A 210 -8.42 7.38 10.86
C HIS A 210 -8.34 6.41 12.04
N PRO A 211 -8.11 6.90 13.28
CA PRO A 211 -7.89 6.04 14.42
C PRO A 211 -9.20 5.42 14.94
N GLY A 212 -9.11 4.26 15.56
CA GLY A 212 -10.21 3.65 16.31
C GLY A 212 -10.88 2.47 15.63
N PHE A 213 -12.16 2.28 15.90
CA PHE A 213 -12.97 1.18 15.37
C PHE A 213 -14.39 1.69 15.01
N PRO A 214 -14.77 1.70 13.73
CA PRO A 214 -13.93 1.32 12.58
C PRO A 214 -12.82 2.35 12.33
N GLY A 215 -11.59 1.86 12.13
CA GLY A 215 -10.44 2.66 11.76
C GLY A 215 -9.92 2.24 10.39
N HIS A 216 -9.11 3.09 9.74
CA HIS A 216 -8.45 2.74 8.50
C HIS A 216 -7.13 3.49 8.31
N VAL A 217 -6.20 2.89 7.56
CA VAL A 217 -4.91 3.48 7.23
C VAL A 217 -4.61 3.25 5.75
N VAL A 218 -4.15 4.31 5.08
CA VAL A 218 -3.57 4.20 3.73
C VAL A 218 -2.21 4.89 3.72
N ILE A 219 -1.30 4.38 2.90
CA ILE A 219 0.06 4.92 2.76
C ILE A 219 0.20 5.72 1.47
N VAL A 220 0.89 6.85 1.54
CA VAL A 220 1.30 7.66 0.39
C VAL A 220 2.50 6.99 -0.29
N MET A 221 2.28 6.40 -1.47
CA MET A 221 3.32 5.67 -2.21
C MET A 221 4.22 6.59 -3.02
N ASP A 222 3.65 7.66 -3.57
CA ASP A 222 4.39 8.62 -4.39
C ASP A 222 3.69 9.99 -4.39
N VAL A 223 4.45 11.04 -4.71
CA VAL A 223 3.95 12.40 -4.82
C VAL A 223 4.55 13.06 -6.06
N CYS A 224 3.69 13.72 -6.85
CA CYS A 224 4.11 14.61 -7.92
C CYS A 224 3.60 16.04 -7.68
N LYS A 225 4.31 17.02 -8.23
CA LYS A 225 4.03 18.44 -8.07
C LYS A 225 4.01 19.16 -9.42
N ASN A 226 3.04 20.04 -9.59
CA ASN A 226 3.03 20.99 -10.71
C ASN A 226 3.91 22.19 -10.35
N ALA A 227 4.93 22.46 -11.15
CA ALA A 227 5.90 23.52 -10.87
C ALA A 227 5.28 24.93 -10.93
N SER A 228 4.28 25.12 -11.80
CA SER A 228 3.65 26.44 -12.01
C SER A 228 2.63 26.80 -10.95
N THR A 229 1.84 25.80 -10.49
CA THR A 229 0.73 26.04 -9.55
C THR A 229 1.06 25.63 -8.11
N GLY A 230 2.11 24.85 -7.91
CA GLY A 230 2.43 24.25 -6.62
C GLY A 230 1.53 23.07 -6.22
N LYS A 231 0.46 22.78 -6.98
CA LYS A 231 -0.47 21.68 -6.70
C LYS A 231 0.29 20.36 -6.60
N ARG A 232 -0.05 19.57 -5.57
CA ARG A 232 0.48 18.20 -5.37
C ARG A 232 -0.59 17.18 -5.68
N LEU A 233 -0.15 16.06 -6.27
CA LEU A 233 -0.94 14.85 -6.41
C LEU A 233 -0.19 13.71 -5.75
N PHE A 234 -0.90 12.71 -5.25
CA PHE A 234 -0.31 11.60 -4.53
C PHE A 234 -0.97 10.27 -4.89
N LEU A 235 -0.19 9.19 -4.82
CA LEU A 235 -0.68 7.82 -4.95
C LEU A 235 -0.92 7.24 -3.57
N LEU A 236 -1.97 6.46 -3.42
CA LEU A 236 -2.30 5.78 -2.18
C LEU A 236 -2.26 4.26 -2.36
N ALA A 237 -1.85 3.55 -1.31
CA ALA A 237 -1.96 2.10 -1.22
C ALA A 237 -2.52 1.68 0.12
N GLN A 238 -3.07 0.47 0.18
CA GLN A 238 -3.64 -0.12 1.39
C GLN A 238 -3.47 -1.64 1.45
N GLY A 239 -3.45 -2.20 2.66
CA GLY A 239 -4.02 -3.49 2.97
C GLY A 239 -5.46 -3.32 3.42
N PHE A 240 -6.17 -4.40 3.70
CA PHE A 240 -7.57 -4.35 4.14
C PHE A 240 -7.92 -5.51 5.08
N THR A 241 -9.15 -5.52 5.58
CA THR A 241 -9.72 -6.61 6.38
C THR A 241 -10.70 -7.43 5.53
N PRO A 242 -10.55 -8.75 5.41
CA PRO A 242 -9.48 -9.59 6.00
C PRO A 242 -8.09 -9.26 5.42
N ALA A 243 -7.02 -9.73 6.08
CA ALA A 243 -5.64 -9.47 5.65
C ALA A 243 -5.44 -9.83 4.18
N GLN A 244 -4.82 -8.93 3.44
CA GLN A 244 -4.61 -9.03 2.00
C GLN A 244 -3.28 -8.42 1.57
N GLU A 245 -2.87 -8.71 0.35
CA GLU A 245 -1.73 -8.04 -0.29
C GLU A 245 -1.96 -6.55 -0.42
N ILE A 246 -0.86 -5.79 -0.43
CA ILE A 246 -0.92 -4.32 -0.53
C ILE A 246 -1.25 -3.94 -1.97
N GLU A 247 -2.31 -3.16 -2.14
CA GLU A 247 -2.80 -2.69 -3.44
C GLU A 247 -2.66 -1.18 -3.59
N ILE A 248 -2.27 -0.71 -4.77
CA ILE A 248 -2.26 0.72 -5.13
C ILE A 248 -3.65 1.09 -5.61
N LEU A 249 -4.27 2.03 -4.91
CA LEU A 249 -5.67 2.39 -5.13
C LEU A 249 -5.89 3.19 -6.41
N ILE A 250 -7.05 2.99 -7.04
CA ILE A 250 -7.59 3.86 -8.06
C ILE A 250 -8.32 5.04 -7.40
N ASN A 251 -8.34 6.19 -8.07
CA ASN A 251 -9.14 7.34 -7.68
C ASN A 251 -10.45 7.37 -8.48
N MET A 252 -11.57 7.09 -7.83
CA MET A 252 -12.87 7.01 -8.49
C MET A 252 -13.49 8.39 -8.79
N ASP A 253 -13.05 9.44 -8.09
CA ASP A 253 -13.66 10.79 -8.18
C ASP A 253 -13.02 11.66 -9.27
N GLU A 254 -11.76 11.41 -9.63
CA GLU A 254 -11.00 12.25 -10.56
C GLU A 254 -10.42 11.47 -11.75
N GLY A 255 -11.26 10.94 -12.61
CA GLY A 255 -10.87 10.07 -13.72
C GLY A 255 -9.73 10.59 -14.61
N LYS A 256 -9.55 11.91 -14.77
CA LYS A 256 -8.46 12.50 -15.58
C LYS A 256 -7.08 12.29 -14.98
N ILE A 257 -6.96 12.21 -13.66
CA ILE A 257 -5.70 12.02 -12.93
C ILE A 257 -5.60 10.64 -12.28
N ASN A 258 -6.67 9.82 -12.33
CA ASN A 258 -6.69 8.48 -11.78
C ASN A 258 -5.49 7.66 -12.31
N PRO A 259 -4.64 7.06 -11.47
CA PRO A 259 -4.86 6.74 -10.04
C PRO A 259 -4.38 7.80 -9.03
N TRP A 260 -3.93 8.95 -9.48
CA TRP A 260 -3.49 10.02 -8.58
C TRP A 260 -4.65 10.68 -7.86
N TYR A 261 -4.43 11.04 -6.61
CA TYR A 261 -5.37 11.76 -5.76
C TYR A 261 -4.98 13.23 -5.66
N SER A 262 -5.97 14.11 -5.50
CA SER A 262 -5.77 15.49 -5.07
C SER A 262 -6.65 15.77 -3.85
N ILE A 263 -6.38 16.87 -3.16
CA ILE A 263 -7.25 17.30 -2.07
C ILE A 263 -8.39 18.09 -2.68
N GLN A 264 -9.62 17.64 -2.41
CA GLN A 264 -10.84 18.35 -2.76
C GLN A 264 -11.70 18.53 -1.51
N TYR A 265 -12.05 19.76 -1.19
CA TYR A 265 -12.95 20.07 -0.07
C TYR A 265 -12.54 19.45 1.27
N ASP A 266 -11.21 19.39 1.56
CA ASP A 266 -10.62 18.76 2.75
C ASP A 266 -10.90 17.26 2.91
N VAL A 267 -11.42 16.61 1.89
CA VAL A 267 -11.71 15.17 1.89
C VAL A 267 -10.78 14.45 0.91
N ILE A 268 -10.29 13.31 1.33
CA ILE A 268 -9.60 12.32 0.52
C ILE A 268 -10.51 11.09 0.43
N ALA A 269 -11.31 11.01 -0.64
CA ALA A 269 -12.21 9.89 -0.86
C ALA A 269 -11.44 8.73 -1.52
N THR A 270 -11.24 7.64 -0.77
CA THR A 270 -10.74 6.38 -1.33
C THR A 270 -11.91 5.44 -1.64
N PRO A 271 -11.72 4.41 -2.44
CA PRO A 271 -12.83 3.53 -2.83
C PRO A 271 -13.56 2.85 -1.66
N GLN A 272 -12.91 2.73 -0.50
CA GLN A 272 -13.44 1.97 0.63
C GLN A 272 -13.49 2.78 1.93
N PHE A 273 -12.90 3.98 1.98
CA PHE A 273 -12.87 4.82 3.17
C PHE A 273 -12.62 6.29 2.81
N ASN A 274 -13.08 7.22 3.63
CA ASN A 274 -12.84 8.65 3.47
C ASN A 274 -11.95 9.16 4.62
N PHE A 275 -10.98 9.99 4.26
CA PHE A 275 -10.12 10.69 5.23
C PHE A 275 -10.30 12.20 5.10
N THR A 276 -9.87 12.92 6.14
CA THR A 276 -9.75 14.37 6.11
C THR A 276 -8.29 14.81 5.98
N SER A 277 -8.06 16.05 5.56
CA SER A 277 -6.70 16.57 5.33
C SER A 277 -5.87 16.67 6.61
N ASP A 278 -6.50 16.70 7.79
CA ASP A 278 -5.85 16.73 9.11
C ASP A 278 -5.52 15.33 9.67
N GLU A 279 -5.85 14.27 8.94
CA GLU A 279 -5.52 12.89 9.30
C GLU A 279 -4.21 12.40 8.67
N LEU A 280 -3.33 13.32 8.24
CA LEU A 280 -2.01 12.98 7.68
C LEU A 280 -0.95 12.91 8.78
N TYR A 281 -0.22 11.79 8.80
CA TYR A 281 0.82 11.47 9.80
C TYR A 281 2.12 11.07 9.13
N ARG A 282 3.24 11.22 9.85
CA ARG A 282 4.61 10.95 9.38
C ARG A 282 5.43 10.20 10.41
N TRP A 283 6.25 9.27 9.95
CA TRP A 283 7.32 8.65 10.72
C TRP A 283 8.37 9.70 11.12
N GLU A 284 8.88 9.61 12.36
CA GLU A 284 9.97 10.47 12.85
C GLU A 284 11.36 9.92 12.49
#